data_88132a091d1f16d794e91f042ff8d4f7
#
_entry.id   88132a091d1f16d794e91f042ff8d4f7
#
_cell.length_a   1.000
_cell.length_b   1.000
_cell.length_c   1.000
_cell.angle_alpha   90.00
_cell.angle_beta   90.00
_cell.angle_gamma   90.00
#
_symmetry.space_group_name_H-M   'P 1'
#
loop_
_entity.id
_entity.type
_entity.pdbx_description
1 polymer ?
#
loop_
_entity_poly.entity_id
_entity_poly.type
_entity_poly.pdbx_seq_one_letter_code
_entity_poly.pdbx_strand_id
1 'polypeptide(L)'
;MNETNLLYLVYGMCIMFHLMMGWVFCCRKTGLVKKLIGLLMLLVAVQYAKDLVFMRAFYSADPLMEHIATSLDMVTVPLYVLILVEFCRPGWLTMRVALYFELPFMLLSVLFMSTQYTPIYYAMVALSAVYGVGCALWTLRELPRYHRRLKEDFSYDEDINLHWMRGVMILFFGILII
;
A
#
# COMPACT_ATOMS: atom_id res chain seq x y z
N MET A 1 -14.87 29.25 -0.71
CA MET A 1 -14.12 28.32 -1.59
C MET A 1 -15.10 27.17 -1.81
N ASN A 2 -15.47 26.87 -3.06
CA ASN A 2 -16.41 25.78 -3.32
C ASN A 2 -15.79 24.45 -2.88
N GLU A 3 -16.58 23.55 -2.32
CA GLU A 3 -16.12 22.22 -1.84
C GLU A 3 -15.29 21.48 -2.90
N THR A 4 -15.70 21.57 -4.15
CA THR A 4 -14.99 21.02 -5.32
C THR A 4 -13.57 21.57 -5.48
N ASN A 5 -13.37 22.87 -5.27
CA ASN A 5 -12.03 23.49 -5.40
C ASN A 5 -11.12 23.08 -4.26
N LEU A 6 -11.64 22.92 -3.04
CA LEU A 6 -10.89 22.38 -1.90
C LEU A 6 -10.43 20.96 -2.17
N LEU A 7 -11.31 20.13 -2.69
CA LEU A 7 -11.03 18.74 -3.04
C LEU A 7 -9.89 18.65 -4.07
N TYR A 8 -9.97 19.41 -5.19
CA TYR A 8 -8.89 19.45 -6.18
C TYR A 8 -7.56 19.93 -5.61
N LEU A 9 -7.59 20.89 -4.70
CA LEU A 9 -6.38 21.35 -3.99
C LEU A 9 -5.76 20.23 -3.16
N VAL A 10 -6.56 19.53 -2.36
CA VAL A 10 -6.08 18.43 -1.51
C VAL A 10 -5.49 17.30 -2.34
N TYR A 11 -6.19 16.86 -3.39
CA TYR A 11 -5.66 15.82 -4.30
C TYR A 11 -4.37 16.26 -4.99
N GLY A 12 -4.31 17.51 -5.47
CA GLY A 12 -3.09 18.06 -6.07
C GLY A 12 -1.90 18.08 -5.11
N MET A 13 -2.12 18.45 -3.85
CA MET A 13 -1.09 18.40 -2.81
C MET A 13 -0.64 16.96 -2.52
N CYS A 14 -1.57 16.01 -2.43
CA CYS A 14 -1.25 14.59 -2.23
C CYS A 14 -0.42 14.04 -3.40
N ILE A 15 -0.82 14.30 -4.65
CA ILE A 15 -0.08 13.88 -5.84
C ILE A 15 1.34 14.44 -5.81
N MET A 16 1.48 15.75 -5.58
CA MET A 16 2.78 16.40 -5.57
C MET A 16 3.69 15.86 -4.46
N PHE A 17 3.15 15.66 -3.26
CA PHE A 17 3.90 15.07 -2.14
C PHE A 17 4.41 13.67 -2.49
N HIS A 18 3.56 12.79 -3.00
CA HIS A 18 3.93 11.42 -3.32
C HIS A 18 4.90 11.33 -4.51
N LEU A 19 4.77 12.20 -5.51
CA LEU A 19 5.74 12.31 -6.61
C LEU A 19 7.12 12.76 -6.11
N MET A 20 7.18 13.78 -5.26
CA MET A 20 8.44 14.24 -4.67
C MET A 20 9.11 13.17 -3.82
N MET A 21 8.36 12.52 -2.94
CA MET A 21 8.88 11.44 -2.10
C MET A 21 9.32 10.24 -2.95
N GLY A 22 8.50 9.82 -3.92
CA GLY A 22 8.86 8.76 -4.87
C GLY A 22 10.16 9.05 -5.60
N TRP A 23 10.33 10.27 -6.11
CA TRP A 23 11.55 10.71 -6.77
C TRP A 23 12.77 10.63 -5.83
N VAL A 24 12.66 11.16 -4.61
CA VAL A 24 13.75 11.16 -3.63
C VAL A 24 14.18 9.73 -3.30
N PHE A 25 13.25 8.80 -3.11
CA PHE A 25 13.58 7.40 -2.81
C PHE A 25 14.13 6.64 -4.03
N CYS A 26 13.65 6.92 -5.24
CA CYS A 26 14.13 6.25 -6.46
C CYS A 26 15.51 6.73 -6.90
N CYS A 27 15.81 8.03 -6.76
CA CYS A 27 17.07 8.62 -7.23
C CYS A 27 18.28 8.33 -6.33
N ARG A 28 18.06 7.93 -5.07
CA ARG A 28 19.18 7.56 -4.19
C ARG A 28 19.67 6.14 -4.50
N LYS A 29 21.00 5.94 -4.53
CA LYS A 29 21.64 4.61 -4.58
C LYS A 29 21.43 3.87 -3.26
N THR A 30 20.26 3.27 -3.10
CA THR A 30 19.81 2.68 -1.83
C THR A 30 19.30 1.26 -2.03
N GLY A 31 19.19 0.48 -0.94
CA GLY A 31 18.74 -0.91 -0.97
C GLY A 31 17.34 -1.10 -1.55
N LEU A 32 16.97 -2.36 -1.78
CA LEU A 32 15.72 -2.79 -2.42
C LEU A 32 14.48 -2.18 -1.75
N VAL A 33 14.45 -2.14 -0.41
CA VAL A 33 13.33 -1.60 0.37
C VAL A 33 13.02 -0.15 0.01
N LYS A 34 14.05 0.70 -0.03
CA LYS A 34 13.85 2.12 -0.35
C LYS A 34 13.38 2.32 -1.78
N LYS A 35 13.81 1.48 -2.72
CA LYS A 35 13.29 1.48 -4.10
C LYS A 35 11.82 1.06 -4.15
N LEU A 36 11.41 0.06 -3.36
CA LEU A 36 10.01 -0.36 -3.29
C LEU A 36 9.14 0.71 -2.64
N ILE A 37 9.63 1.39 -1.59
CA ILE A 37 8.93 2.55 -1.02
C ILE A 37 8.78 3.65 -2.08
N GLY A 38 9.82 3.95 -2.84
CA GLY A 38 9.77 4.91 -3.94
C GLY A 38 8.74 4.52 -4.99
N LEU A 39 8.75 3.25 -5.41
CA LEU A 39 7.76 2.72 -6.35
C LEU A 39 6.34 2.82 -5.79
N LEU A 40 6.12 2.45 -4.53
CA LEU A 40 4.83 2.57 -3.87
C LEU A 40 4.34 4.02 -3.86
N MET A 41 5.20 4.98 -3.50
CA MET A 41 4.85 6.40 -3.52
C MET A 41 4.44 6.87 -4.93
N LEU A 42 5.16 6.45 -5.97
CA LEU A 42 4.81 6.78 -7.35
C LEU A 42 3.47 6.16 -7.77
N LEU A 43 3.22 4.91 -7.39
CA LEU A 43 1.93 4.24 -7.68
C LEU A 43 0.77 4.94 -6.95
N VAL A 44 0.95 5.33 -5.70
CA VAL A 44 -0.05 6.09 -4.94
C VAL A 44 -0.32 7.46 -5.59
N ALA A 45 0.72 8.14 -6.09
CA ALA A 45 0.53 9.38 -6.86
C ALA A 45 -0.32 9.17 -8.11
N VAL A 46 -0.08 8.06 -8.84
CA VAL A 46 -0.89 7.68 -10.02
C VAL A 46 -2.32 7.36 -9.61
N GLN A 47 -2.55 6.70 -8.47
CA GLN A 47 -3.90 6.42 -7.95
C GLN A 47 -4.65 7.72 -7.64
N TYR A 48 -4.05 8.67 -6.93
CA TYR A 48 -4.66 9.98 -6.70
C TYR A 48 -4.94 10.74 -8.00
N ALA A 49 -4.05 10.67 -8.99
CA ALA A 49 -4.27 11.27 -10.29
C ALA A 49 -5.43 10.60 -11.04
N LYS A 50 -5.51 9.27 -11.00
CA LYS A 50 -6.63 8.48 -11.51
C LYS A 50 -7.94 8.94 -10.86
N ASP A 51 -8.00 9.01 -9.53
CA ASP A 51 -9.19 9.43 -8.80
C ASP A 51 -9.64 10.83 -9.19
N LEU A 52 -8.69 11.76 -9.39
CA LEU A 52 -8.99 13.12 -9.86
C LEU A 52 -9.61 13.13 -11.25
N VAL A 53 -9.15 12.26 -12.16
CA VAL A 53 -9.72 12.11 -13.51
C VAL A 53 -11.09 11.45 -13.45
N PHE A 54 -11.21 10.38 -12.67
CA PHE A 54 -12.45 9.62 -12.52
C PHE A 54 -13.52 10.41 -11.76
N MET A 55 -13.17 11.25 -10.78
CA MET A 55 -14.14 12.15 -10.14
C MET A 55 -14.95 12.96 -11.11
N ARG A 56 -14.38 13.37 -12.23
CA ARG A 56 -15.07 14.10 -13.30
C ARG A 56 -16.05 13.22 -14.07
N ALA A 57 -15.76 11.91 -14.17
CA ALA A 57 -16.57 10.90 -14.85
C ALA A 57 -17.59 10.22 -13.92
N PHE A 58 -17.30 10.13 -12.60
CA PHE A 58 -18.11 9.43 -11.59
C PHE A 58 -19.41 10.12 -11.19
N TYR A 59 -19.64 11.34 -11.64
CA TYR A 59 -20.98 11.92 -11.54
C TYR A 59 -22.02 11.22 -12.42
N SER A 60 -21.61 10.27 -13.27
CA SER A 60 -22.47 9.28 -13.89
C SER A 60 -22.31 7.96 -13.14
N ALA A 61 -23.26 7.67 -12.26
CA ALA A 61 -23.33 6.54 -11.34
C ALA A 61 -23.23 5.14 -12.01
N ASP A 62 -22.07 4.83 -12.61
CA ASP A 62 -21.81 3.50 -13.17
C ASP A 62 -20.99 2.66 -12.17
N PRO A 63 -21.61 1.64 -11.52
CA PRO A 63 -20.93 0.79 -10.55
C PRO A 63 -19.72 0.04 -11.15
N LEU A 64 -19.68 -0.17 -12.47
CA LEU A 64 -18.55 -0.82 -13.12
C LEU A 64 -17.28 0.05 -13.05
N MET A 65 -17.41 1.36 -13.23
CA MET A 65 -16.27 2.29 -13.12
C MET A 65 -15.69 2.32 -11.72
N GLU A 66 -16.54 2.26 -10.69
CA GLU A 66 -16.10 2.15 -9.29
C GLU A 66 -15.31 0.84 -9.06
N HIS A 67 -15.81 -0.28 -9.54
CA HIS A 67 -15.09 -1.56 -9.44
C HIS A 67 -13.74 -1.54 -10.18
N ILE A 68 -13.67 -0.92 -11.35
CA ILE A 68 -12.41 -0.75 -12.11
C ILE A 68 -11.43 0.09 -11.31
N ALA A 69 -11.85 1.25 -10.80
CA ALA A 69 -11.02 2.14 -10.01
C ALA A 69 -10.45 1.42 -8.78
N THR A 70 -11.33 0.74 -8.01
CA THR A 70 -10.95 -0.01 -6.82
C THR A 70 -10.01 -1.19 -7.14
N SER A 71 -10.23 -1.89 -8.26
CA SER A 71 -9.34 -3.00 -8.67
C SER A 71 -7.91 -2.54 -8.96
N LEU A 72 -7.75 -1.34 -9.52
CA LEU A 72 -6.44 -0.73 -9.74
C LEU A 72 -5.76 -0.37 -8.41
N ASP A 73 -6.53 0.09 -7.41
CA ASP A 73 -5.99 0.42 -6.10
C ASP A 73 -5.51 -0.83 -5.34
N MET A 74 -6.19 -1.95 -5.51
CA MET A 74 -5.83 -3.22 -4.86
C MET A 74 -4.49 -3.78 -5.30
N VAL A 75 -3.96 -3.41 -6.48
CA VAL A 75 -2.62 -3.81 -6.94
C VAL A 75 -1.51 -3.32 -6.00
N THR A 76 -1.71 -2.25 -5.25
CA THR A 76 -0.70 -1.76 -4.31
C THR A 76 -0.69 -2.47 -2.96
N VAL A 77 -1.74 -3.24 -2.63
CA VAL A 77 -1.87 -3.93 -1.34
C VAL A 77 -0.68 -4.85 -1.02
N PRO A 78 -0.20 -5.71 -1.94
CA PRO A 78 0.95 -6.56 -1.64
C PRO A 78 2.22 -5.77 -1.34
N LEU A 79 2.45 -4.62 -2.00
CA LEU A 79 3.62 -3.78 -1.76
C LEU A 79 3.66 -3.25 -0.33
N TYR A 80 2.52 -2.83 0.22
CA TYR A 80 2.42 -2.42 1.62
C TYR A 80 2.79 -3.57 2.56
N VAL A 81 2.26 -4.77 2.30
CA VAL A 81 2.56 -5.97 3.08
C VAL A 81 4.04 -6.30 3.05
N LEU A 82 4.65 -6.31 1.86
CA LEU A 82 6.07 -6.64 1.67
C LEU A 82 7.00 -5.65 2.39
N ILE A 83 6.68 -4.35 2.32
CA ILE A 83 7.45 -3.31 3.01
C ILE A 83 7.36 -3.51 4.53
N LEU A 84 6.17 -3.77 5.07
CA LEU A 84 5.98 -4.04 6.50
C LEU A 84 6.74 -5.27 6.97
N VAL A 85 6.70 -6.35 6.18
CA VAL A 85 7.44 -7.59 6.48
C VAL A 85 8.94 -7.33 6.51
N GLU A 86 9.47 -6.58 5.54
CA GLU A 86 10.89 -6.27 5.48
C GLU A 86 11.35 -5.38 6.63
N PHE A 87 10.51 -4.46 7.14
CA PHE A 87 10.83 -3.71 8.35
C PHE A 87 10.98 -4.61 9.58
N CYS A 88 10.13 -5.63 9.72
CA CYS A 88 10.19 -6.55 10.84
C CYS A 88 11.28 -7.62 10.70
N ARG A 89 11.66 -7.95 9.47
CA ARG A 89 12.63 -9.00 9.13
C ARG A 89 13.53 -8.57 7.98
N PRO A 90 14.52 -7.71 8.23
CA PRO A 90 15.42 -7.19 7.21
C PRO A 90 16.14 -8.33 6.46
N GLY A 91 16.21 -8.19 5.12
CA GLY A 91 16.87 -9.16 4.24
C GLY A 91 16.01 -10.34 3.79
N TRP A 92 14.74 -10.42 4.21
CA TRP A 92 13.81 -11.45 3.72
C TRP A 92 13.30 -11.15 2.31
N LEU A 93 13.17 -9.87 1.98
CA LEU A 93 12.58 -9.43 0.73
C LEU A 93 13.55 -9.56 -0.44
N THR A 94 13.20 -10.42 -1.37
CA THR A 94 13.89 -10.54 -2.66
C THR A 94 12.93 -10.18 -3.80
N MET A 95 13.45 -9.82 -4.96
CA MET A 95 12.63 -9.52 -6.12
C MET A 95 11.70 -10.68 -6.51
N ARG A 96 12.16 -11.93 -6.33
CA ARG A 96 11.33 -13.12 -6.60
C ARG A 96 10.14 -13.21 -5.65
N VAL A 97 10.37 -12.98 -4.36
CA VAL A 97 9.32 -12.96 -3.34
C VAL A 97 8.31 -11.84 -3.64
N ALA A 98 8.79 -10.64 -3.96
CA ALA A 98 7.93 -9.54 -4.33
C ALA A 98 7.01 -9.89 -5.51
N LEU A 99 7.57 -10.46 -6.57
CA LEU A 99 6.80 -10.89 -7.74
C LEU A 99 5.77 -11.97 -7.40
N TYR A 100 6.11 -12.96 -6.56
CA TYR A 100 5.15 -14.01 -6.16
C TYR A 100 3.94 -13.45 -5.39
N PHE A 101 4.16 -12.44 -4.56
CA PHE A 101 3.08 -11.80 -3.80
C PHE A 101 2.23 -10.87 -4.67
N GLU A 102 2.83 -10.20 -5.66
CA GLU A 102 2.16 -9.25 -6.55
C GLU A 102 1.37 -9.96 -7.65
N LEU A 103 1.86 -11.11 -8.13
CA LEU A 103 1.32 -11.82 -9.29
C LEU A 103 -0.19 -12.15 -9.19
N PRO A 104 -0.73 -12.62 -8.06
CA PRO A 104 -2.17 -12.91 -7.95
C PRO A 104 -3.03 -11.66 -8.17
N PHE A 105 -2.60 -10.51 -7.64
CA PHE A 105 -3.33 -9.25 -7.78
C PHE A 105 -3.29 -8.74 -9.22
N MET A 106 -2.12 -8.78 -9.85
CA MET A 106 -1.97 -8.41 -11.26
C MET A 106 -2.82 -9.30 -12.17
N LEU A 107 -2.80 -10.62 -11.97
CA LEU A 107 -3.59 -11.55 -12.77
C LEU A 107 -5.10 -11.33 -12.60
N LEU A 108 -5.57 -11.18 -11.36
CA LEU A 108 -6.99 -10.92 -11.09
C LEU A 108 -7.43 -9.56 -11.66
N SER A 109 -6.57 -8.52 -11.55
CA SER A 109 -6.87 -7.20 -12.12
C SER A 109 -6.99 -7.28 -13.65
N VAL A 110 -6.04 -7.91 -14.33
CA VAL A 110 -6.10 -8.10 -15.79
C VAL A 110 -7.32 -8.93 -16.20
N LEU A 111 -7.61 -10.00 -15.45
CA LEU A 111 -8.78 -10.85 -15.71
C LEU A 111 -10.08 -10.08 -15.50
N PHE A 112 -10.19 -9.28 -14.45
CA PHE A 112 -11.36 -8.44 -14.21
C PHE A 112 -11.51 -7.37 -15.31
N MET A 113 -10.43 -6.69 -15.68
CA MET A 113 -10.45 -5.69 -16.75
C MET A 113 -10.91 -6.27 -18.11
N SER A 114 -10.53 -7.53 -18.41
CA SER A 114 -10.89 -8.17 -19.68
C SER A 114 -12.30 -8.77 -19.70
N THR A 115 -12.78 -9.28 -18.56
CA THR A 115 -14.06 -9.99 -18.48
C THR A 115 -15.20 -9.17 -17.90
N GLN A 116 -14.87 -8.13 -17.09
CA GLN A 116 -15.82 -7.33 -16.31
C GLN A 116 -16.74 -8.19 -15.41
N TYR A 117 -16.27 -9.39 -15.04
CA TYR A 117 -17.05 -10.34 -14.26
C TYR A 117 -16.96 -10.02 -12.76
N THR A 118 -18.05 -9.54 -12.19
CA THR A 118 -18.14 -9.05 -10.80
C THR A 118 -17.62 -10.04 -9.73
N PRO A 119 -17.80 -11.37 -9.83
CA PRO A 119 -17.21 -12.29 -8.87
C PRO A 119 -15.68 -12.23 -8.76
N ILE A 120 -14.97 -11.87 -9.85
CA ILE A 120 -13.52 -11.70 -9.82
C ILE A 120 -13.15 -10.48 -8.95
N TYR A 121 -13.92 -9.40 -9.06
CA TYR A 121 -13.76 -8.24 -8.18
C TYR A 121 -13.90 -8.62 -6.69
N TYR A 122 -14.96 -9.36 -6.33
CA TYR A 122 -15.12 -9.83 -4.95
C TYR A 122 -14.00 -10.77 -4.49
N ALA A 123 -13.47 -11.61 -5.41
CA ALA A 123 -12.29 -12.43 -5.11
C ALA A 123 -11.06 -11.58 -4.79
N MET A 124 -10.85 -10.46 -5.51
CA MET A 124 -9.77 -9.50 -5.22
C MET A 124 -9.96 -8.83 -3.87
N VAL A 125 -11.18 -8.38 -3.54
CA VAL A 125 -11.50 -7.80 -2.23
C VAL A 125 -11.22 -8.78 -1.11
N ALA A 126 -11.67 -10.03 -1.25
CA ALA A 126 -11.41 -11.09 -0.27
C ALA A 126 -9.91 -11.38 -0.12
N LEU A 127 -9.17 -11.44 -1.23
CA LEU A 127 -7.72 -11.62 -1.22
C LEU A 127 -7.02 -10.47 -0.51
N SER A 128 -7.40 -9.22 -0.78
CA SER A 128 -6.86 -8.03 -0.12
C SER A 128 -7.10 -8.06 1.39
N ALA A 129 -8.30 -8.45 1.81
CA ALA A 129 -8.64 -8.60 3.24
C ALA A 129 -7.78 -9.68 3.91
N VAL A 130 -7.60 -10.84 3.25
CA VAL A 130 -6.74 -11.93 3.75
C VAL A 130 -5.29 -11.47 3.88
N TYR A 131 -4.76 -10.76 2.88
CA TYR A 131 -3.40 -10.19 2.93
C TYR A 131 -3.26 -9.17 4.05
N GLY A 132 -4.21 -8.24 4.17
CA GLY A 132 -4.20 -7.20 5.21
C GLY A 132 -4.24 -7.80 6.62
N VAL A 133 -5.23 -8.65 6.89
CA VAL A 133 -5.38 -9.31 8.21
C VAL A 133 -4.20 -10.24 8.50
N GLY A 134 -3.79 -11.04 7.51
CA GLY A 134 -2.65 -11.95 7.65
C GLY A 134 -1.36 -11.20 7.97
N CYS A 135 -1.08 -10.12 7.25
CA CYS A 135 0.06 -9.25 7.51
C CYS A 135 0.01 -8.62 8.90
N ALA A 136 -1.15 -8.12 9.31
CA ALA A 136 -1.33 -7.52 10.63
C ALA A 136 -1.03 -8.51 11.76
N LEU A 137 -1.67 -9.67 11.71
CA LEU A 137 -1.47 -10.71 12.72
C LEU A 137 0.00 -11.18 12.75
N TRP A 138 0.62 -11.32 11.57
CA TRP A 138 2.03 -11.69 11.49
C TRP A 138 2.93 -10.61 12.06
N THR A 139 2.71 -9.34 11.70
CA THR A 139 3.51 -8.21 12.20
C THR A 139 3.38 -8.06 13.72
N LEU A 140 2.17 -8.17 14.27
CA LEU A 140 1.95 -8.12 15.72
C LEU A 140 2.70 -9.23 16.47
N ARG A 141 2.87 -10.41 15.86
CA ARG A 141 3.64 -11.52 16.43
C ARG A 141 5.15 -11.34 16.29
N GLU A 142 5.60 -10.76 15.18
CA GLU A 142 7.03 -10.62 14.88
C GLU A 142 7.66 -9.38 15.54
N LEU A 143 6.87 -8.34 15.80
CA LEU A 143 7.34 -7.10 16.40
C LEU A 143 8.04 -7.28 17.76
N PRO A 144 7.52 -8.09 18.72
CA PRO A 144 8.22 -8.39 19.97
C PRO A 144 9.54 -9.15 19.75
N ARG A 145 9.59 -10.03 18.76
CA ARG A 145 10.80 -10.78 18.40
C ARG A 145 11.87 -9.87 17.82
N TYR A 146 11.46 -8.93 16.97
CA TYR A 146 12.33 -7.90 16.42
C TYR A 146 12.97 -7.06 17.55
N HIS A 147 12.17 -6.55 18.50
CA HIS A 147 12.67 -5.76 19.61
C HIS A 147 13.63 -6.55 20.52
N ARG A 148 13.41 -7.85 20.70
CA ARG A 148 14.33 -8.70 21.47
C ARG A 148 15.68 -8.85 20.76
N ARG A 149 15.70 -9.11 19.45
CA ARG A 149 16.94 -9.17 18.66
C ARG A 149 17.68 -7.84 18.67
N LEU A 150 16.93 -6.74 18.56
CA LEU A 150 17.52 -5.40 18.59
C LEU A 150 18.27 -5.15 19.92
N LYS A 151 17.70 -5.55 21.05
CA LYS A 151 18.34 -5.43 22.37
C LYS A 151 19.55 -6.35 22.55
N GLU A 152 19.57 -7.48 21.87
CA GLU A 152 20.71 -8.41 21.86
C GLU A 152 21.88 -7.86 21.03
N ASP A 153 21.60 -7.18 19.90
CA ASP A 153 22.60 -6.69 18.96
C ASP A 153 23.08 -5.26 19.27
N PHE A 154 22.24 -4.44 19.89
CA PHE A 154 22.53 -3.03 20.19
C PHE A 154 22.22 -2.68 21.63
N SER A 155 23.17 -2.02 22.30
CA SER A 155 22.97 -1.46 23.66
C SER A 155 22.08 -0.20 23.63
N TYR A 156 21.78 0.34 22.45
CA TYR A 156 21.04 1.58 22.23
C TYR A 156 19.90 1.30 21.23
N ASP A 157 18.65 1.48 21.68
CA ASP A 157 17.46 1.10 20.91
C ASP A 157 16.51 2.30 20.58
N GLU A 158 16.87 3.53 21.00
CA GLU A 158 15.95 4.67 20.90
C GLU A 158 15.62 5.04 19.45
N ASP A 159 16.59 5.04 18.53
CA ASP A 159 16.39 5.47 17.14
C ASP A 159 15.92 4.35 16.19
N ILE A 160 15.97 3.08 16.65
CA ILE A 160 15.67 1.90 15.80
C ILE A 160 14.37 1.21 16.25
N ASN A 161 13.72 1.78 17.24
CA ASN A 161 12.54 1.22 17.87
C ASN A 161 11.31 1.32 16.96
N LEU A 162 10.66 0.20 16.70
CA LEU A 162 9.42 0.12 15.89
C LEU A 162 8.13 0.20 16.74
N HIS A 163 8.18 0.72 17.97
CA HIS A 163 6.96 0.86 18.79
C HIS A 163 5.89 1.72 18.11
N TRP A 164 6.29 2.75 17.35
CA TRP A 164 5.40 3.58 16.57
C TRP A 164 4.58 2.78 15.54
N MET A 165 5.16 1.71 14.97
CA MET A 165 4.50 0.86 13.97
C MET A 165 3.28 0.14 14.55
N ARG A 166 3.33 -0.27 15.84
CA ARG A 166 2.17 -0.84 16.53
C ARG A 166 1.01 0.18 16.59
N GLY A 167 1.32 1.44 16.92
CA GLY A 167 0.34 2.52 16.94
C GLY A 167 -0.29 2.77 15.58
N VAL A 168 0.54 2.84 14.53
CA VAL A 168 0.07 3.01 13.14
C VAL A 168 -0.83 1.85 12.71
N MET A 169 -0.47 0.60 13.04
CA MET A 169 -1.28 -0.56 12.71
C MET A 169 -2.62 -0.56 13.43
N ILE A 170 -2.66 -0.24 14.73
CA ILE A 170 -3.89 -0.13 15.50
C ILE A 170 -4.79 0.95 14.90
N LEU A 171 -4.23 2.11 14.56
CA LEU A 171 -4.95 3.21 13.93
C LEU A 171 -5.51 2.79 12.56
N PHE A 172 -4.70 2.14 11.73
CA PHE A 172 -5.10 1.68 10.40
C PHE A 172 -6.26 0.67 10.47
N PHE A 173 -6.17 -0.32 11.37
CA PHE A 173 -7.27 -1.29 11.57
C PHE A 173 -8.48 -0.66 12.24
N GLY A 174 -8.30 0.32 13.14
CA GLY A 174 -9.39 1.10 13.72
C GLY A 174 -10.20 1.83 12.64
N ILE A 175 -9.55 2.41 11.65
CA ILE A 175 -10.21 3.09 10.53
C ILE A 175 -10.92 2.10 9.59
N LEU A 176 -10.37 0.88 9.39
CA LEU A 176 -11.01 -0.14 8.53
C LEU A 176 -12.28 -0.75 9.12
N ILE A 177 -12.53 -0.61 10.43
CA ILE A 177 -13.71 -1.16 11.12
C ILE A 177 -14.86 -0.15 11.17
N ILE A 178 -14.57 1.14 10.95
CA ILE A 178 -15.57 2.22 10.92
C ILE A 178 -16.15 2.38 9.52
#